data_3f3d2669632acfa9aaf4788885346026
#
_entry.id   3f3d2669632acfa9aaf4788885346026
#
_cell.length_a   1.000
_cell.length_b   1.000
_cell.length_c   1.000
_cell.angle_alpha   90.00
_cell.angle_beta   90.00
_cell.angle_gamma   90.00
#
_symmetry.space_group_name_H-M   'P 1'
#
loop_
_entity.id
_entity.type
_entity.pdbx_description
1 polymer ?
#
loop_
_entity_poly.entity_id
_entity_poly.type
_entity_poly.pdbx_seq_one_letter_code
_entity_poly.pdbx_strand_id
1 'polypeptide(L)'
;LCGSGGVTTCEYVNKNVAKPPLLLSLSRTTLDYSKHPQDMKSKIFIVILFGLLAGVQCSDRKEGPRFVISYTKELSEQAQDGRLLLLLANNNTTEPRFQISDGLSTQLVFGIDVDGLNPGQEITIDETAFGFPKQRLIDIPAGEYFVQALLNRYETFNLKTGHIVKLPPDQGEGQHWESKPGNFYSKPVKISIDPKKGSSTTIVMDQKILPIAEPKDTKYVKHIKIQSKILTAFWGKPMYLGAHILIPEGFDEHPNAKYPLMIYHGHFPSDFGGFSETPPDPAMDTSDYNERFGIYGYNKFQQQEAYEFYKQWITKNFPRFLIVEIQHANPYYDDSYAVNSANLGPYGDAIMKELLPEIENKFRGIGEGWARFTYGGSTGGWEALAVQMFYPDDFNGCFAACPDPIDFRAYSLVNIYKDKNAYWYDSPFKTLPRPSHRNYLGQIQSTMQESNHYELALGTKSRSGQQWDIWEAVYSPQGDDGYPKRIFDKLTGEIDSTVVKYWRDNYDLRYILERDWATLGPKLKGKVHIYCGDMDNYYLNNAVYLMEDFLKKTNNPFYQGEVDYGDRAEHCWNGDHANPNYIARLRYNTMYLPRILKRIQESAPQGADLKSWRY
;
A
#
# COMPACT_ATOMS: atom_id res chain seq x y z
N LEU A 1 31.79 -41.13 9.36
CA LEU A 1 32.50 -42.20 8.65
C LEU A 1 32.18 -42.10 7.16
N CYS A 2 33.25 -42.06 6.38
CA CYS A 2 33.27 -41.88 4.92
C CYS A 2 32.61 -43.01 4.14
N GLY A 3 32.16 -42.70 2.92
CA GLY A 3 31.82 -43.67 1.90
C GLY A 3 31.54 -43.02 0.58
N SER A 4 32.53 -42.99 -0.26
CA SER A 4 32.66 -42.52 -1.64
C SER A 4 31.88 -43.36 -2.65
N GLY A 5 31.50 -42.76 -3.78
CA GLY A 5 31.30 -43.48 -5.07
C GLY A 5 30.10 -42.97 -5.87
N GLY A 6 30.36 -42.38 -6.99
CA GLY A 6 30.23 -42.86 -8.32
C GLY A 6 29.40 -41.92 -9.21
N VAL A 7 30.06 -41.16 -10.02
CA VAL A 7 29.52 -40.43 -11.21
C VAL A 7 29.10 -41.47 -12.26
N THR A 8 27.88 -41.38 -12.76
CA THR A 8 27.48 -42.03 -14.01
C THR A 8 26.78 -41.00 -14.91
N THR A 9 27.50 -40.63 -15.92
CA THR A 9 27.03 -39.88 -17.12
C THR A 9 26.11 -40.79 -17.95
N CYS A 10 24.93 -40.31 -18.33
CA CYS A 10 24.09 -40.89 -19.35
C CYS A 10 24.08 -39.95 -20.55
N GLU A 11 24.83 -40.34 -21.57
CA GLU A 11 24.69 -39.83 -22.96
C GLU A 11 23.38 -40.35 -23.54
N TYR A 12 22.59 -39.45 -24.11
CA TYR A 12 21.49 -39.83 -25.01
C TYR A 12 21.85 -39.50 -26.45
N VAL A 13 22.01 -40.61 -27.19
CA VAL A 13 22.25 -40.67 -28.60
C VAL A 13 21.04 -40.22 -29.41
N ASN A 14 21.30 -39.35 -30.33
CA ASN A 14 20.42 -38.85 -31.37
C ASN A 14 20.18 -39.94 -32.44
N LYS A 15 18.92 -40.29 -32.76
CA LYS A 15 18.61 -40.87 -34.08
C LYS A 15 17.13 -40.64 -34.49
N ASN A 16 17.08 -40.04 -35.70
CA ASN A 16 16.12 -40.23 -36.78
C ASN A 16 14.88 -39.36 -36.93
N VAL A 17 15.05 -38.48 -37.83
CA VAL A 17 14.20 -37.77 -38.78
C VAL A 17 13.15 -38.65 -39.45
N ALA A 18 11.89 -38.18 -39.46
CA ALA A 18 10.91 -38.53 -40.49
C ALA A 18 10.09 -37.30 -40.87
N LYS A 19 10.01 -37.00 -42.15
CA LYS A 19 9.32 -35.90 -42.80
C LYS A 19 7.80 -36.13 -42.89
N PRO A 20 7.01 -35.07 -43.10
CA PRO A 20 5.55 -35.07 -43.04
C PRO A 20 4.88 -35.41 -44.38
N PRO A 21 3.60 -35.75 -44.42
CA PRO A 21 2.82 -35.74 -45.65
C PRO A 21 1.84 -34.54 -45.74
N LEU A 22 1.94 -33.95 -46.91
CA LEU A 22 0.95 -33.38 -47.83
C LEU A 22 -0.25 -32.54 -47.28
N LEU A 23 -0.21 -31.30 -47.77
CA LEU A 23 -1.27 -30.34 -47.96
C LEU A 23 -2.49 -30.93 -48.71
N LEU A 24 -3.69 -30.75 -48.16
CA LEU A 24 -4.94 -30.79 -48.91
C LEU A 24 -5.46 -29.38 -49.08
N SER A 25 -5.49 -28.92 -50.31
CA SER A 25 -6.10 -27.68 -50.78
C SER A 25 -7.63 -27.76 -50.68
N LEU A 26 -8.26 -26.83 -50.01
CA LEU A 26 -9.71 -26.58 -50.14
C LEU A 26 -9.92 -25.32 -50.99
N SER A 27 -10.53 -25.58 -52.13
CA SER A 27 -10.93 -24.60 -53.14
C SER A 27 -12.00 -23.64 -52.62
N ARG A 28 -11.81 -22.35 -52.89
CA ARG A 28 -12.85 -21.33 -52.81
C ARG A 28 -13.90 -21.56 -53.88
N THR A 29 -15.16 -21.79 -53.46
CA THR A 29 -16.31 -21.62 -54.34
C THR A 29 -16.94 -20.27 -54.08
N THR A 30 -16.82 -19.39 -55.06
CA THR A 30 -17.56 -18.13 -55.19
C THR A 30 -19.00 -18.44 -55.57
N LEU A 31 -19.96 -17.98 -54.76
CA LEU A 31 -21.38 -17.97 -55.10
C LEU A 31 -21.74 -16.72 -55.85
N ASP A 32 -22.16 -16.94 -57.08
CA ASP A 32 -22.65 -15.93 -58.03
C ASP A 32 -24.11 -15.51 -57.70
N TYR A 33 -24.33 -14.23 -57.59
CA TYR A 33 -25.63 -13.62 -57.30
C TYR A 33 -26.26 -13.15 -58.62
N SER A 34 -27.00 -14.01 -59.32
CA SER A 34 -27.99 -13.54 -60.31
C SER A 34 -28.98 -14.68 -60.62
N LYS A 35 -30.21 -14.59 -60.17
CA LYS A 35 -31.45 -14.75 -60.93
C LYS A 35 -32.72 -15.03 -60.05
N HIS A 36 -33.61 -14.08 -60.20
CA HIS A 36 -35.08 -14.11 -60.16
C HIS A 36 -35.91 -14.36 -58.88
N PRO A 37 -36.89 -13.47 -58.63
CA PRO A 37 -37.78 -13.48 -57.50
C PRO A 37 -39.16 -14.07 -57.89
N GLN A 38 -39.47 -15.27 -57.44
CA GLN A 38 -40.87 -15.75 -57.28
C GLN A 38 -40.83 -17.03 -56.43
N ASP A 39 -41.24 -16.89 -55.18
CA ASP A 39 -41.76 -17.88 -54.24
C ASP A 39 -41.46 -17.52 -52.77
N MET A 40 -41.92 -16.35 -52.36
CA MET A 40 -41.69 -15.88 -51.00
C MET A 40 -42.99 -15.52 -50.27
N LYS A 41 -44.09 -16.26 -50.52
CA LYS A 41 -45.31 -16.02 -49.77
C LYS A 41 -45.85 -17.20 -48.96
N SER A 42 -45.24 -18.37 -49.01
CA SER A 42 -45.74 -19.54 -48.29
C SER A 42 -44.88 -20.02 -47.13
N LYS A 43 -43.65 -19.44 -46.89
CA LYS A 43 -42.78 -19.86 -45.79
C LYS A 43 -42.74 -18.85 -44.61
N ILE A 44 -43.37 -17.71 -44.73
CA ILE A 44 -43.38 -16.68 -43.66
C ILE A 44 -44.42 -16.97 -42.58
N PHE A 45 -45.47 -17.77 -42.89
CA PHE A 45 -46.52 -18.06 -41.91
C PHE A 45 -46.18 -19.17 -40.92
N ILE A 46 -45.19 -20.03 -41.20
CA ILE A 46 -44.77 -21.12 -40.28
C ILE A 46 -43.67 -20.65 -39.30
N VAL A 47 -42.90 -19.64 -39.68
CA VAL A 47 -41.83 -19.10 -38.78
C VAL A 47 -42.40 -18.16 -37.70
N ILE A 48 -43.55 -17.51 -37.98
CA ILE A 48 -44.22 -16.63 -36.99
C ILE A 48 -45.01 -17.44 -35.95
N LEU A 49 -45.47 -18.66 -36.25
CA LEU A 49 -46.17 -19.50 -35.26
C LEU A 49 -45.21 -20.28 -34.35
N PHE A 50 -43.96 -20.50 -34.76
CA PHE A 50 -42.91 -21.07 -33.86
C PHE A 50 -42.19 -20.01 -33.05
N GLY A 51 -42.23 -18.74 -33.48
CA GLY A 51 -41.67 -17.58 -32.72
C GLY A 51 -42.53 -17.14 -31.55
N LEU A 52 -43.83 -17.52 -31.51
CA LEU A 52 -44.75 -17.11 -30.42
C LEU A 52 -44.88 -18.17 -29.32
N LEU A 53 -44.26 -19.37 -29.47
CA LEU A 53 -44.17 -20.40 -28.43
C LEU A 53 -42.81 -20.50 -27.78
N ALA A 54 -41.82 -19.68 -28.21
CA ALA A 54 -40.54 -19.50 -27.53
C ALA A 54 -40.53 -18.24 -26.64
N GLY A 55 -41.67 -17.67 -26.35
CA GLY A 55 -41.85 -16.55 -25.49
C GLY A 55 -42.24 -16.98 -24.09
N VAL A 56 -41.43 -16.59 -23.15
CA VAL A 56 -41.58 -16.69 -21.69
C VAL A 56 -41.07 -18.04 -21.12
N GLN A 57 -39.80 -18.37 -21.35
CA GLN A 57 -39.02 -18.71 -20.19
C GLN A 57 -38.73 -17.41 -19.45
N CYS A 58 -39.65 -16.98 -18.59
CA CYS A 58 -39.29 -16.28 -17.37
C CYS A 58 -38.30 -17.23 -16.67
N SER A 59 -37.00 -16.99 -16.87
CA SER A 59 -36.07 -17.47 -15.89
C SER A 59 -36.53 -16.81 -14.60
N ASP A 60 -37.05 -17.57 -13.66
CA ASP A 60 -37.09 -17.20 -12.26
C ASP A 60 -35.64 -16.87 -11.90
N ARG A 61 -35.18 -15.64 -12.20
CA ARG A 61 -34.01 -15.10 -11.54
C ARG A 61 -34.40 -15.08 -10.07
N LYS A 62 -33.96 -16.12 -9.34
CA LYS A 62 -34.08 -16.12 -7.91
C LYS A 62 -33.45 -14.83 -7.43
N GLU A 63 -34.30 -13.93 -6.95
CA GLU A 63 -33.81 -12.69 -6.36
C GLU A 63 -32.95 -13.07 -5.16
N GLY A 64 -31.67 -12.62 -5.18
CA GLY A 64 -30.74 -12.80 -4.06
C GLY A 64 -31.12 -11.93 -2.85
N PRO A 65 -30.32 -11.99 -1.78
CA PRO A 65 -30.50 -11.09 -0.63
C PRO A 65 -30.37 -9.63 -1.06
N ARG A 66 -31.20 -8.77 -0.50
CA ARG A 66 -31.17 -7.32 -0.69
C ARG A 66 -31.06 -6.62 0.63
N PHE A 67 -30.25 -5.57 0.69
CA PHE A 67 -30.07 -4.72 1.88
C PHE A 67 -30.42 -3.29 1.51
N VAL A 68 -31.50 -2.80 2.11
CA VAL A 68 -32.00 -1.44 1.92
C VAL A 68 -31.39 -0.58 3.00
N ILE A 69 -30.51 0.34 2.63
CA ILE A 69 -29.68 1.10 3.57
C ILE A 69 -29.98 2.59 3.44
N SER A 70 -30.09 3.27 4.57
CA SER A 70 -30.21 4.72 4.65
C SER A 70 -29.42 5.25 5.86
N TYR A 71 -29.29 6.57 5.98
CA TYR A 71 -28.78 7.21 7.19
C TYR A 71 -29.76 8.26 7.71
N THR A 72 -29.69 8.54 9.01
CA THR A 72 -30.63 9.44 9.67
C THR A 72 -30.26 10.91 9.48
N LYS A 73 -31.25 11.78 9.52
CA LYS A 73 -31.06 13.24 9.39
C LYS A 73 -30.23 13.83 10.55
N GLU A 74 -30.24 13.19 11.69
CA GLU A 74 -29.44 13.59 12.87
C GLU A 74 -27.94 13.46 12.64
N LEU A 75 -27.49 12.57 11.74
CA LEU A 75 -26.08 12.45 11.39
C LEU A 75 -25.62 13.56 10.45
N SER A 76 -26.46 13.92 9.46
CA SER A 76 -26.24 15.03 8.54
C SER A 76 -27.53 15.44 7.83
N GLU A 77 -27.76 16.74 7.71
CA GLU A 77 -28.82 17.30 6.85
C GLU A 77 -28.41 17.38 5.37
N GLN A 78 -27.11 17.23 5.08
CA GLN A 78 -26.56 17.34 3.73
C GLN A 78 -26.42 15.96 3.09
N ALA A 79 -26.60 15.93 1.76
CA ALA A 79 -26.32 14.76 0.96
C ALA A 79 -24.84 14.34 1.10
N GLN A 80 -24.57 13.03 1.04
CA GLN A 80 -23.26 12.43 1.24
C GLN A 80 -22.76 11.73 0.00
N ASP A 81 -21.48 11.88 -0.27
CA ASP A 81 -20.71 11.09 -1.23
C ASP A 81 -19.86 10.08 -0.48
N GLY A 82 -19.63 8.91 -1.05
CA GLY A 82 -18.75 7.93 -0.39
C GLY A 82 -18.82 6.53 -0.95
N ARG A 83 -18.16 5.62 -0.25
CA ARG A 83 -18.27 4.18 -0.45
C ARG A 83 -19.18 3.59 0.62
N LEU A 84 -20.33 3.08 0.21
CA LEU A 84 -21.23 2.36 1.11
C LEU A 84 -20.82 0.90 1.15
N LEU A 85 -20.46 0.44 2.36
CA LEU A 85 -20.01 -0.92 2.66
C LEU A 85 -21.09 -1.68 3.43
N LEU A 86 -21.39 -2.89 2.98
CA LEU A 86 -22.18 -3.88 3.68
C LEU A 86 -21.22 -4.95 4.20
N LEU A 87 -21.25 -5.18 5.51
CA LEU A 87 -20.32 -6.02 6.25
C LEU A 87 -21.08 -7.16 6.90
N LEU A 88 -20.66 -8.41 6.65
CA LEU A 88 -21.33 -9.59 7.21
C LEU A 88 -20.30 -10.47 7.91
N ALA A 89 -20.48 -10.69 9.21
CA ALA A 89 -19.64 -11.56 10.02
C ALA A 89 -20.43 -12.77 10.52
N ASN A 90 -19.84 -13.96 10.51
CA ASN A 90 -20.47 -15.19 11.04
C ASN A 90 -20.29 -15.34 12.55
N ASN A 91 -19.67 -14.37 13.21
CA ASN A 91 -19.43 -14.33 14.65
C ASN A 91 -19.58 -12.88 15.17
N ASN A 92 -19.59 -12.72 16.49
CA ASN A 92 -19.70 -11.42 17.18
C ASN A 92 -18.54 -11.16 18.15
N THR A 93 -17.34 -11.64 17.83
CA THR A 93 -16.15 -11.39 18.66
C THR A 93 -15.82 -9.92 18.74
N THR A 94 -16.08 -9.20 17.64
CA THR A 94 -16.05 -7.74 17.54
C THR A 94 -17.07 -7.28 16.49
N GLU A 95 -17.24 -5.96 16.29
CA GLU A 95 -18.12 -5.45 15.24
C GLU A 95 -17.65 -5.92 13.84
N PRO A 96 -18.57 -6.23 12.89
CA PRO A 96 -18.21 -6.68 11.55
C PRO A 96 -17.17 -5.80 10.84
N ARG A 97 -17.22 -4.47 11.03
CA ARG A 97 -16.27 -3.54 10.40
C ARG A 97 -14.81 -3.77 10.82
N PHE A 98 -14.55 -4.39 11.97
CA PHE A 98 -13.20 -4.73 12.45
C PHE A 98 -12.77 -6.16 12.10
N GLN A 99 -13.58 -6.88 11.32
CA GLN A 99 -13.30 -8.26 10.92
C GLN A 99 -13.00 -8.40 9.41
N ILE A 100 -12.77 -7.31 8.72
CA ILE A 100 -12.47 -7.28 7.28
C ILE A 100 -10.97 -7.07 7.09
N SER A 101 -10.33 -7.97 6.35
CA SER A 101 -8.92 -7.92 6.02
C SER A 101 -8.65 -8.68 4.71
N ASP A 102 -7.42 -8.67 4.23
CA ASP A 102 -6.95 -9.52 3.12
C ASP A 102 -6.43 -10.90 3.59
N GLY A 103 -6.47 -11.16 4.91
CA GLY A 103 -6.00 -12.39 5.53
C GLY A 103 -7.04 -13.52 5.54
N LEU A 104 -6.61 -14.71 5.98
CA LEU A 104 -7.42 -15.93 5.99
C LEU A 104 -8.65 -15.86 6.92
N SER A 105 -8.60 -15.02 7.98
CA SER A 105 -9.69 -14.87 8.96
C SER A 105 -10.75 -13.86 8.54
N THR A 106 -10.59 -13.21 7.37
CA THR A 106 -11.50 -12.15 6.92
C THR A 106 -12.96 -12.58 6.87
N GLN A 107 -13.85 -11.67 7.18
CA GLN A 107 -15.28 -11.79 6.98
C GLN A 107 -15.70 -11.16 5.64
N LEU A 108 -16.99 -11.03 5.36
CA LEU A 108 -17.50 -10.61 4.05
C LEU A 108 -17.74 -9.11 3.99
N VAL A 109 -17.30 -8.50 2.90
CA VAL A 109 -17.60 -7.10 2.56
C VAL A 109 -18.14 -6.98 1.15
N PHE A 110 -19.15 -6.11 0.96
CA PHE A 110 -19.70 -5.72 -0.34
C PHE A 110 -19.78 -4.21 -0.40
N GLY A 111 -19.41 -3.61 -1.53
CA GLY A 111 -19.36 -2.17 -1.62
C GLY A 111 -19.96 -1.59 -2.90
N ILE A 112 -20.58 -0.42 -2.78
CA ILE A 112 -21.03 0.41 -3.90
C ILE A 112 -20.64 1.86 -3.68
N ASP A 113 -20.36 2.59 -4.75
CA ASP A 113 -20.17 4.04 -4.65
C ASP A 113 -21.53 4.74 -4.59
N VAL A 114 -21.61 5.80 -3.78
CA VAL A 114 -22.79 6.66 -3.67
C VAL A 114 -22.42 8.11 -3.92
N ASP A 115 -23.24 8.79 -4.72
CA ASP A 115 -23.12 10.20 -5.04
C ASP A 115 -24.41 10.92 -4.65
N GLY A 116 -24.30 11.90 -3.74
CA GLY A 116 -25.43 12.73 -3.34
C GLY A 116 -26.53 11.97 -2.59
N LEU A 117 -26.19 10.95 -1.81
CA LEU A 117 -27.15 10.22 -0.97
C LEU A 117 -27.75 11.16 0.07
N ASN A 118 -29.08 11.40 0.02
CA ASN A 118 -29.77 12.28 0.95
C ASN A 118 -30.14 11.56 2.27
N PRO A 119 -30.29 12.29 3.39
CA PRO A 119 -30.77 11.71 4.64
C PRO A 119 -32.17 11.07 4.45
N GLY A 120 -32.31 9.84 4.94
CA GLY A 120 -33.56 9.05 4.79
C GLY A 120 -33.80 8.48 3.40
N GLN A 121 -32.97 8.82 2.39
CA GLN A 121 -33.02 8.17 1.09
C GLN A 121 -32.51 6.74 1.20
N GLU A 122 -33.28 5.80 0.67
CA GLU A 122 -32.93 4.39 0.62
C GLU A 122 -32.08 4.09 -0.60
N ILE A 123 -31.03 3.30 -0.39
CA ILE A 123 -30.21 2.71 -1.44
C ILE A 123 -30.12 1.21 -1.22
N THR A 124 -30.14 0.42 -2.29
CA THR A 124 -30.11 -1.04 -2.18
C THR A 124 -28.74 -1.58 -2.57
N ILE A 125 -28.17 -2.40 -1.70
CA ILE A 125 -27.06 -3.31 -2.02
C ILE A 125 -27.68 -4.68 -2.34
N ASP A 126 -27.43 -5.17 -3.54
CA ASP A 126 -27.94 -6.44 -4.06
C ASP A 126 -26.85 -7.21 -4.84
N GLU A 127 -27.24 -8.11 -5.73
CA GLU A 127 -26.34 -8.94 -6.53
C GLU A 127 -25.39 -8.15 -7.46
N THR A 128 -25.64 -6.86 -7.68
CA THR A 128 -24.79 -5.98 -8.52
C THR A 128 -23.59 -5.43 -7.77
N ALA A 129 -23.60 -5.48 -6.43
CA ALA A 129 -22.48 -5.05 -5.62
C ALA A 129 -21.31 -6.02 -5.70
N PHE A 130 -20.11 -5.48 -5.90
CA PHE A 130 -18.90 -6.29 -5.86
C PHE A 130 -18.46 -6.51 -4.40
N GLY A 131 -18.08 -7.75 -4.07
CA GLY A 131 -17.66 -8.11 -2.73
C GLY A 131 -16.37 -8.91 -2.64
N PHE A 132 -15.94 -9.13 -1.41
CA PHE A 132 -14.76 -9.92 -1.05
C PHE A 132 -15.00 -10.68 0.28
N PRO A 133 -14.51 -11.90 0.49
CA PRO A 133 -13.89 -12.80 -0.49
C PRO A 133 -14.90 -13.48 -1.44
N LYS A 134 -16.20 -13.26 -1.24
CA LYS A 134 -17.26 -13.65 -2.18
C LYS A 134 -17.63 -12.47 -3.04
N GLN A 135 -17.50 -12.61 -4.36
CA GLN A 135 -17.75 -11.51 -5.29
C GLN A 135 -19.21 -11.08 -5.37
N ARG A 136 -20.16 -11.97 -5.09
CA ARG A 136 -21.60 -11.69 -5.18
C ARG A 136 -22.34 -12.16 -3.95
N LEU A 137 -23.37 -11.43 -3.55
CA LEU A 137 -24.24 -11.78 -2.41
C LEU A 137 -24.93 -13.14 -2.55
N ILE A 138 -25.22 -13.57 -3.78
CA ILE A 138 -25.86 -14.88 -4.02
C ILE A 138 -24.90 -16.05 -3.76
N ASP A 139 -23.59 -15.83 -3.73
CA ASP A 139 -22.56 -16.85 -3.54
C ASP A 139 -22.18 -17.04 -2.06
N ILE A 140 -22.76 -16.28 -1.12
CA ILE A 140 -22.49 -16.45 0.31
C ILE A 140 -23.15 -17.73 0.82
N PRO A 141 -22.58 -18.42 1.81
CA PRO A 141 -23.24 -19.55 2.45
C PRO A 141 -24.55 -19.14 3.14
N ALA A 142 -25.54 -20.04 3.14
CA ALA A 142 -26.72 -19.85 3.99
C ALA A 142 -26.31 -19.99 5.46
N GLY A 143 -26.80 -19.09 6.33
CA GLY A 143 -26.43 -19.09 7.75
C GLY A 143 -26.90 -17.88 8.51
N GLU A 144 -26.47 -17.78 9.76
CA GLU A 144 -26.67 -16.60 10.61
C GLU A 144 -25.48 -15.66 10.46
N TYR A 145 -25.77 -14.37 10.31
CA TYR A 145 -24.77 -13.32 10.16
C TYR A 145 -25.08 -12.14 11.06
N PHE A 146 -24.03 -11.49 11.55
CA PHE A 146 -24.07 -10.15 12.10
C PHE A 146 -23.77 -9.18 10.95
N VAL A 147 -24.76 -8.34 10.62
CA VAL A 147 -24.71 -7.45 9.47
C VAL A 147 -24.60 -6.01 9.92
N GLN A 148 -23.71 -5.26 9.31
CA GLN A 148 -23.46 -3.85 9.59
C GLN A 148 -23.29 -3.07 8.28
N ALA A 149 -23.80 -1.85 8.23
CA ALA A 149 -23.53 -0.91 7.15
C ALA A 149 -22.56 0.18 7.62
N LEU A 150 -21.66 0.61 6.73
CA LEU A 150 -20.76 1.74 6.95
C LEU A 150 -20.65 2.57 5.67
N LEU A 151 -20.75 3.89 5.80
CA LEU A 151 -20.46 4.84 4.73
C LEU A 151 -19.10 5.48 4.98
N ASN A 152 -18.10 5.06 4.17
CA ASN A 152 -16.81 5.73 4.12
C ASN A 152 -16.98 7.01 3.29
N ARG A 153 -17.06 8.15 3.96
CA ARG A 153 -17.43 9.43 3.36
C ARG A 153 -16.30 10.03 2.57
N TYR A 154 -16.64 10.56 1.40
CA TYR A 154 -15.74 11.28 0.52
C TYR A 154 -15.92 12.79 0.65
N GLU A 155 -14.84 13.51 0.39
CA GLU A 155 -14.84 14.96 0.22
C GLU A 155 -14.51 15.31 -1.22
N THR A 156 -15.02 16.46 -1.67
CA THR A 156 -14.76 16.98 -3.02
C THR A 156 -13.49 17.84 -3.01
N PHE A 157 -12.62 17.60 -4.00
CA PHE A 157 -11.40 18.35 -4.26
C PHE A 157 -11.43 18.92 -5.68
N ASN A 158 -11.11 20.21 -5.79
CA ASN A 158 -10.99 20.91 -7.08
C ASN A 158 -9.51 21.04 -7.42
N LEU A 159 -8.97 20.09 -8.16
CA LEU A 159 -7.54 19.99 -8.43
C LEU A 159 -7.05 21.14 -9.31
N LYS A 160 -5.80 21.56 -9.12
CA LYS A 160 -5.11 22.54 -9.97
C LYS A 160 -5.12 22.14 -11.45
N THR A 161 -5.23 20.85 -11.76
CA THR A 161 -5.35 20.30 -13.12
C THR A 161 -6.70 20.60 -13.79
N GLY A 162 -7.66 21.16 -13.05
CA GLY A 162 -9.03 21.44 -13.50
C GLY A 162 -10.03 20.31 -13.28
N HIS A 163 -9.59 19.16 -12.80
CA HIS A 163 -10.47 18.04 -12.47
C HIS A 163 -11.11 18.20 -11.08
N ILE A 164 -12.28 17.60 -10.93
CA ILE A 164 -12.99 17.49 -9.66
C ILE A 164 -13.01 16.02 -9.27
N VAL A 165 -12.48 15.71 -8.09
CA VAL A 165 -12.42 14.33 -7.58
C VAL A 165 -13.06 14.24 -6.20
N LYS A 166 -13.60 13.06 -5.87
CA LYS A 166 -14.20 12.75 -4.57
C LYS A 166 -13.40 11.65 -3.91
N LEU A 167 -12.82 11.93 -2.76
CA LEU A 167 -11.81 11.09 -2.09
C LEU A 167 -12.09 10.99 -0.60
N PRO A 168 -11.65 9.91 0.07
CA PRO A 168 -11.76 9.71 1.52
C PRO A 168 -10.52 10.29 2.25
N PRO A 169 -10.42 11.60 2.52
CA PRO A 169 -9.22 12.14 3.16
C PRO A 169 -9.04 11.56 4.56
N ASP A 170 -7.79 11.31 4.92
CA ASP A 170 -7.40 10.90 6.25
C ASP A 170 -7.77 11.98 7.28
N GLN A 171 -8.32 11.57 8.42
CA GLN A 171 -8.71 12.46 9.53
C GLN A 171 -7.86 12.17 10.79
N GLY A 172 -6.71 11.46 10.65
CA GLY A 172 -5.82 11.03 11.71
C GLY A 172 -5.93 9.54 12.06
N GLU A 173 -6.72 8.78 11.27
CA GLU A 173 -6.91 7.33 11.47
C GLU A 173 -5.89 6.47 10.72
N GLY A 174 -5.03 7.04 9.87
CA GLY A 174 -4.08 6.29 9.07
C GLY A 174 -4.74 5.43 7.99
N GLN A 175 -5.77 5.95 7.31
CA GLN A 175 -6.57 5.27 6.27
C GLN A 175 -7.32 4.01 6.76
N HIS A 176 -7.56 3.90 8.04
CA HIS A 176 -8.42 2.86 8.63
C HIS A 176 -9.90 3.25 8.48
N TRP A 177 -10.48 2.96 7.30
CA TRP A 177 -11.87 3.33 6.96
C TRP A 177 -12.89 2.89 8.02
N GLU A 178 -12.62 1.79 8.74
CA GLU A 178 -13.46 1.23 9.80
C GLU A 178 -13.51 2.11 11.05
N SER A 179 -12.50 2.96 11.27
CA SER A 179 -12.36 3.87 12.42
C SER A 179 -12.29 5.35 12.03
N LYS A 180 -12.39 5.66 10.71
CA LYS A 180 -12.24 7.03 10.20
C LYS A 180 -13.27 7.99 10.77
N PRO A 181 -12.84 9.09 11.43
CA PRO A 181 -13.71 10.13 11.96
C PRO A 181 -14.68 10.67 10.92
N GLY A 182 -15.93 10.83 11.35
CA GLY A 182 -16.97 11.36 10.50
C GLY A 182 -17.70 10.31 9.65
N ASN A 183 -17.19 9.10 9.49
CA ASN A 183 -17.91 8.02 8.81
C ASN A 183 -19.22 7.67 9.57
N PHE A 184 -20.25 7.30 8.79
CA PHE A 184 -21.52 6.84 9.35
C PHE A 184 -21.58 5.34 9.36
N TYR A 185 -22.18 4.75 10.41
CA TYR A 185 -22.31 3.31 10.50
C TYR A 185 -23.59 2.92 11.26
N SER A 186 -24.03 1.68 11.09
CA SER A 186 -25.14 1.09 11.86
C SER A 186 -24.62 0.24 13.01
N LYS A 187 -25.46 -0.01 14.01
CA LYS A 187 -25.20 -1.12 14.93
C LYS A 187 -25.31 -2.45 14.20
N PRO A 188 -24.53 -3.48 14.59
CA PRO A 188 -24.68 -4.81 14.04
C PRO A 188 -26.05 -5.41 14.32
N VAL A 189 -26.66 -6.06 13.32
CA VAL A 189 -27.95 -6.75 13.45
C VAL A 189 -27.76 -8.24 13.10
N LYS A 190 -28.20 -9.12 13.97
CA LYS A 190 -28.17 -10.58 13.72
C LYS A 190 -29.35 -10.98 12.84
N ILE A 191 -29.08 -11.60 11.69
CA ILE A 191 -30.08 -12.09 10.74
C ILE A 191 -29.72 -13.45 10.20
N SER A 192 -30.75 -14.21 9.75
CA SER A 192 -30.55 -15.45 8.99
C SER A 192 -30.69 -15.17 7.50
N ILE A 193 -29.71 -15.58 6.72
CA ILE A 193 -29.67 -15.36 5.27
C ILE A 193 -29.69 -16.73 4.55
N ASP A 194 -30.63 -16.90 3.62
CA ASP A 194 -30.59 -17.95 2.61
C ASP A 194 -30.54 -17.30 1.23
N PRO A 195 -29.36 -17.26 0.59
CA PRO A 195 -29.19 -16.55 -0.70
C PRO A 195 -30.11 -17.07 -1.82
N LYS A 196 -30.65 -18.29 -1.67
CA LYS A 196 -31.53 -18.93 -2.67
C LYS A 196 -33.01 -18.56 -2.51
N LYS A 197 -33.39 -17.92 -1.39
CA LYS A 197 -34.79 -17.63 -1.10
C LYS A 197 -35.20 -16.18 -1.32
N GLY A 198 -34.23 -15.32 -1.59
CA GLY A 198 -34.46 -13.90 -1.65
C GLY A 198 -34.94 -13.35 -0.28
N SER A 199 -34.35 -12.26 0.15
CA SER A 199 -34.77 -11.57 1.37
C SER A 199 -34.50 -10.08 1.21
N SER A 200 -35.25 -9.25 1.92
CA SER A 200 -34.96 -7.82 2.02
C SER A 200 -34.77 -7.46 3.48
N THR A 201 -33.65 -6.82 3.80
CA THR A 201 -33.32 -6.36 5.15
C THR A 201 -33.07 -4.86 5.12
N THR A 202 -33.75 -4.12 5.97
CA THR A 202 -33.54 -2.67 6.12
C THR A 202 -32.52 -2.40 7.22
N ILE A 203 -31.52 -1.55 6.93
CA ILE A 203 -30.47 -1.14 7.85
C ILE A 203 -30.39 0.39 7.85
N VAL A 204 -30.43 0.98 9.04
CA VAL A 204 -30.30 2.42 9.21
C VAL A 204 -28.99 2.74 9.90
N MET A 205 -28.15 3.57 9.27
CA MET A 205 -26.96 4.15 9.90
C MET A 205 -27.38 5.31 10.79
N ASP A 206 -27.19 5.16 12.09
CA ASP A 206 -27.55 6.13 13.13
C ASP A 206 -26.37 6.48 14.03
N GLN A 207 -25.18 5.97 13.70
CA GLN A 207 -23.94 6.21 14.44
C GLN A 207 -22.94 6.98 13.59
N LYS A 208 -22.08 7.79 14.25
CA LYS A 208 -20.98 8.53 13.62
C LYS A 208 -19.71 8.30 14.40
N ILE A 209 -18.62 8.04 13.70
CA ILE A 209 -17.30 7.90 14.31
C ILE A 209 -16.80 9.26 14.78
N LEU A 210 -16.35 9.32 16.04
CA LEU A 210 -15.92 10.56 16.71
C LEU A 210 -14.52 10.98 16.23
N PRO A 211 -14.18 12.28 16.33
CA PRO A 211 -12.83 12.77 16.06
C PRO A 211 -11.78 12.13 16.97
N ILE A 212 -10.57 11.93 16.43
CA ILE A 212 -9.40 11.50 17.19
C ILE A 212 -8.84 12.71 17.95
N ALA A 213 -8.42 12.47 19.19
CA ALA A 213 -7.78 13.50 19.99
C ALA A 213 -6.39 13.84 19.41
N GLU A 214 -6.08 15.13 19.28
CA GLU A 214 -4.76 15.56 18.88
C GLU A 214 -3.72 15.13 19.94
N PRO A 215 -2.53 14.60 19.53
CA PRO A 215 -1.48 14.22 20.46
C PRO A 215 -0.92 15.45 21.18
N LYS A 216 -0.42 15.24 22.41
CA LYS A 216 0.11 16.32 23.26
C LYS A 216 1.62 16.23 23.34
N ASP A 217 2.28 17.38 23.30
CA ASP A 217 3.70 17.47 23.59
C ASP A 217 4.04 16.88 24.96
N THR A 218 5.08 16.05 24.99
CA THR A 218 5.73 15.57 26.21
C THR A 218 7.05 16.30 26.44
N LYS A 219 7.86 15.85 27.41
CA LYS A 219 9.22 16.35 27.58
C LYS A 219 10.03 16.16 26.30
N TYR A 220 9.97 14.99 25.68
CA TYR A 220 10.81 14.59 24.56
C TYR A 220 10.10 14.62 23.20
N VAL A 221 8.84 14.24 23.14
CA VAL A 221 8.07 14.21 21.89
C VAL A 221 7.36 15.54 21.68
N LYS A 222 7.59 16.14 20.54
CA LYS A 222 6.97 17.40 20.10
C LYS A 222 6.21 17.17 18.79
N HIS A 223 5.18 17.96 18.58
CA HIS A 223 4.33 17.88 17.40
C HIS A 223 4.37 19.18 16.61
N ILE A 224 4.37 19.06 15.31
CA ILE A 224 4.25 20.20 14.41
C ILE A 224 3.22 19.88 13.34
N LYS A 225 2.42 20.87 12.98
CA LYS A 225 1.46 20.83 11.88
C LYS A 225 1.47 22.17 11.19
N ILE A 226 1.76 22.17 9.90
CA ILE A 226 1.83 23.38 9.09
C ILE A 226 0.82 23.26 7.93
N GLN A 227 0.23 24.37 7.54
CA GLN A 227 -0.51 24.42 6.29
C GLN A 227 0.48 24.55 5.13
N SER A 228 0.51 23.57 4.25
CA SER A 228 1.31 23.61 3.03
C SER A 228 0.66 24.50 1.99
N LYS A 229 1.36 25.53 1.54
CA LYS A 229 0.92 26.40 0.43
C LYS A 229 0.96 25.64 -0.89
N ILE A 230 1.99 24.82 -1.08
CA ILE A 230 2.22 24.02 -2.29
C ILE A 230 1.08 23.02 -2.49
N LEU A 231 0.74 22.25 -1.45
CA LEU A 231 -0.33 21.25 -1.51
C LEU A 231 -1.71 21.89 -1.55
N THR A 232 -1.93 22.97 -0.79
CA THR A 232 -3.19 23.74 -0.83
C THR A 232 -3.49 24.23 -2.25
N ALA A 233 -2.47 24.71 -2.98
CA ALA A 233 -2.63 25.13 -4.37
C ALA A 233 -2.93 23.97 -5.33
N PHE A 234 -2.43 22.77 -5.07
CA PHE A 234 -2.72 21.59 -5.88
C PHE A 234 -4.13 21.04 -5.63
N TRP A 235 -4.51 20.89 -4.36
CA TRP A 235 -5.77 20.24 -3.95
C TRP A 235 -6.98 21.17 -3.96
N GLY A 236 -6.78 22.50 -4.12
CA GLY A 236 -7.84 23.50 -4.13
C GLY A 236 -8.52 23.74 -2.78
N LYS A 237 -7.95 23.24 -1.68
CA LYS A 237 -8.42 23.44 -0.29
C LYS A 237 -7.23 23.35 0.68
N PRO A 238 -7.35 23.87 1.91
CA PRO A 238 -6.28 23.81 2.90
C PRO A 238 -5.78 22.38 3.11
N MET A 239 -4.48 22.17 2.87
CA MET A 239 -3.79 20.91 3.11
C MET A 239 -2.66 21.12 4.12
N TYR A 240 -2.41 20.11 4.94
CA TYR A 240 -1.46 20.20 6.04
C TYR A 240 -0.40 19.12 5.94
N LEU A 241 0.80 19.43 6.41
CA LEU A 241 1.87 18.50 6.70
C LEU A 241 2.15 18.54 8.19
N GLY A 242 2.50 17.41 8.77
CA GLY A 242 2.85 17.30 10.16
C GLY A 242 4.14 16.51 10.37
N ALA A 243 4.61 16.51 11.60
CA ALA A 243 5.66 15.61 12.06
C ALA A 243 5.61 15.44 13.57
N HIS A 244 6.03 14.28 14.02
CA HIS A 244 6.44 14.03 15.40
C HIS A 244 7.95 14.17 15.50
N ILE A 245 8.44 14.88 16.49
CA ILE A 245 9.86 15.17 16.66
C ILE A 245 10.30 14.71 18.05
N LEU A 246 11.23 13.74 18.10
CA LEU A 246 11.90 13.37 19.33
C LEU A 246 13.11 14.27 19.51
N ILE A 247 13.06 15.12 20.54
CA ILE A 247 14.16 16.03 20.90
C ILE A 247 15.13 15.35 21.89
N PRO A 248 16.45 15.63 21.82
CA PRO A 248 17.42 14.97 22.67
C PRO A 248 17.35 15.43 24.13
N GLU A 249 17.81 14.56 25.05
CA GLU A 249 18.05 14.95 26.45
C GLU A 249 18.98 16.16 26.50
N GLY A 250 18.72 17.12 27.38
CA GLY A 250 19.49 18.36 27.51
C GLY A 250 19.18 19.41 26.43
N PHE A 251 18.08 19.25 25.67
CA PHE A 251 17.72 20.17 24.60
C PHE A 251 17.56 21.61 25.10
N ASP A 252 16.86 21.83 26.21
CA ASP A 252 16.61 23.18 26.73
C ASP A 252 17.83 23.75 27.44
N GLU A 253 18.67 22.91 28.05
CA GLU A 253 19.91 23.32 28.76
C GLU A 253 21.02 23.76 27.80
N HIS A 254 20.93 23.36 26.52
CA HIS A 254 21.91 23.68 25.48
C HIS A 254 21.29 24.49 24.32
N PRO A 255 20.83 25.74 24.56
CA PRO A 255 20.04 26.53 23.60
C PRO A 255 20.79 26.88 22.30
N ASN A 256 22.11 26.81 22.29
CA ASN A 256 22.95 27.11 21.13
C ASN A 256 23.34 25.87 20.31
N ALA A 257 22.99 24.67 20.78
CA ALA A 257 23.28 23.44 20.05
C ALA A 257 22.38 23.33 18.82
N LYS A 258 22.96 22.83 17.71
CA LYS A 258 22.23 22.49 16.49
C LYS A 258 22.41 21.00 16.22
N TYR A 259 21.36 20.34 15.76
CA TYR A 259 21.28 18.87 15.73
C TYR A 259 21.21 18.33 14.30
N PRO A 260 21.91 17.23 14.01
CA PRO A 260 21.64 16.47 12.80
C PRO A 260 20.25 15.82 12.88
N LEU A 261 19.65 15.53 11.72
CA LEU A 261 18.33 14.95 11.59
C LEU A 261 18.41 13.49 11.14
N MET A 262 17.65 12.64 11.81
CA MET A 262 17.25 11.32 11.35
C MET A 262 15.77 11.37 10.99
N ILE A 263 15.43 11.19 9.72
CA ILE A 263 14.08 11.35 9.20
C ILE A 263 13.53 9.98 8.88
N TYR A 264 12.54 9.56 9.67
CA TYR A 264 11.82 8.32 9.48
C TYR A 264 10.67 8.52 8.49
N HIS A 265 10.60 7.64 7.52
CA HIS A 265 9.49 7.51 6.58
C HIS A 265 8.72 6.23 6.85
N GLY A 266 7.39 6.27 6.63
CA GLY A 266 6.51 5.13 6.81
C GLY A 266 5.06 5.56 7.01
N HIS A 267 4.22 4.57 7.28
CA HIS A 267 2.82 4.79 7.54
C HIS A 267 2.59 5.74 8.70
N PHE A 268 1.53 6.50 8.61
CA PHE A 268 1.16 7.57 9.52
C PHE A 268 0.95 7.07 10.96
N PRO A 269 1.84 7.36 11.90
CA PRO A 269 1.61 7.04 13.31
C PRO A 269 0.72 8.09 13.95
N SER A 270 -0.17 7.68 14.83
CA SER A 270 -1.00 8.60 15.64
C SER A 270 -0.18 9.40 16.65
N ASP A 271 0.99 8.91 17.04
CA ASP A 271 1.98 9.54 17.90
C ASP A 271 3.36 8.96 17.59
N PHE A 272 4.43 9.52 18.16
CA PHE A 272 5.81 9.07 17.92
C PHE A 272 5.97 7.59 18.27
N GLY A 273 6.38 6.79 17.29
CA GLY A 273 6.51 5.35 17.41
C GLY A 273 7.78 4.90 18.14
N GLY A 274 7.68 3.77 18.86
CA GLY A 274 8.85 3.08 19.43
C GLY A 274 9.60 3.85 20.53
N PHE A 275 8.96 4.76 21.24
CA PHE A 275 9.52 5.50 22.38
C PHE A 275 8.54 5.55 23.54
N SER A 276 8.96 5.16 24.74
CA SER A 276 8.11 5.19 25.95
C SER A 276 8.92 5.55 27.18
N GLU A 277 8.51 6.60 27.89
CA GLU A 277 9.12 7.01 29.17
C GLU A 277 8.77 6.06 30.32
N THR A 278 7.83 5.15 30.12
CA THR A 278 7.36 4.19 31.12
C THR A 278 7.65 2.75 30.70
N PRO A 279 7.99 1.86 31.65
CA PRO A 279 8.16 0.43 31.36
C PRO A 279 6.82 -0.22 30.94
N PRO A 280 6.85 -1.40 30.31
CA PRO A 280 5.64 -2.14 30.01
C PRO A 280 4.77 -2.34 31.25
N ASP A 281 3.44 -2.25 31.07
CA ASP A 281 2.49 -2.56 32.14
C ASP A 281 2.64 -4.05 32.56
N PRO A 282 2.96 -4.35 33.82
CA PRO A 282 3.03 -5.73 34.29
C PRO A 282 1.71 -6.52 34.16
N ALA A 283 0.58 -5.82 34.13
CA ALA A 283 -0.76 -6.40 34.00
C ALA A 283 -1.25 -6.49 32.54
N MET A 284 -0.40 -6.14 31.57
CA MET A 284 -0.75 -6.19 30.15
C MET A 284 -1.19 -7.59 29.74
N ASP A 285 -2.29 -7.67 28.99
CA ASP A 285 -2.70 -8.91 28.34
C ASP A 285 -1.67 -9.31 27.27
N THR A 286 -1.13 -10.50 27.42
CA THR A 286 -0.16 -11.11 26.49
C THR A 286 -0.72 -12.36 25.83
N SER A 287 -2.02 -12.57 25.88
CA SER A 287 -2.69 -13.72 25.25
C SER A 287 -2.84 -13.55 23.74
N ASP A 288 -2.60 -12.35 23.21
CA ASP A 288 -2.70 -12.03 21.79
C ASP A 288 -1.59 -12.75 21.00
N TYR A 289 -2.00 -13.60 20.04
CA TYR A 289 -1.11 -14.35 19.18
C TYR A 289 -0.83 -13.58 17.89
N ASN A 290 0.43 -13.29 17.66
CA ASN A 290 0.88 -12.69 16.41
C ASN A 290 1.21 -13.79 15.40
N GLU A 291 0.32 -14.00 14.43
CA GLU A 291 0.46 -15.04 13.41
C GLU A 291 1.70 -14.83 12.54
N ARG A 292 2.10 -13.59 12.30
CA ARG A 292 3.25 -13.25 11.47
C ARG A 292 4.55 -13.76 12.05
N PHE A 293 4.73 -13.62 13.37
CA PHE A 293 5.98 -14.01 14.06
C PHE A 293 5.85 -15.32 14.83
N GLY A 294 4.68 -15.93 14.89
CA GLY A 294 4.43 -17.16 15.61
C GLY A 294 4.63 -17.02 17.13
N ILE A 295 4.33 -15.85 17.71
CA ILE A 295 4.57 -15.55 19.13
C ILE A 295 3.36 -14.94 19.81
N TYR A 296 3.28 -15.09 21.13
CA TYR A 296 2.32 -14.41 21.97
C TYR A 296 2.90 -13.13 22.57
N GLY A 297 2.03 -12.16 22.87
CA GLY A 297 2.39 -10.94 23.61
C GLY A 297 3.35 -10.01 22.86
N TYR A 298 3.20 -9.87 21.56
CA TYR A 298 4.04 -8.98 20.76
C TYR A 298 3.95 -7.53 21.20
N ASN A 299 2.77 -7.07 21.67
CA ASN A 299 2.56 -5.78 22.27
C ASN A 299 3.51 -5.49 23.45
N LYS A 300 3.82 -6.49 24.27
CA LYS A 300 4.77 -6.34 25.37
C LYS A 300 6.20 -6.14 24.86
N PHE A 301 6.61 -6.85 23.80
CA PHE A 301 7.91 -6.63 23.17
C PHE A 301 8.02 -5.22 22.60
N GLN A 302 6.98 -4.73 21.95
CA GLN A 302 6.93 -3.36 21.43
C GLN A 302 7.14 -2.32 22.56
N GLN A 303 6.40 -2.43 23.66
CA GLN A 303 6.57 -1.54 24.81
C GLN A 303 7.93 -1.67 25.49
N GLN A 304 8.46 -2.89 25.60
CA GLN A 304 9.78 -3.12 26.17
C GLN A 304 10.87 -2.44 25.34
N GLU A 305 10.87 -2.62 24.03
CA GLU A 305 11.86 -2.02 23.14
C GLU A 305 11.73 -0.48 23.12
N ALA A 306 10.51 0.06 23.16
CA ALA A 306 10.26 1.49 23.27
C ALA A 306 10.85 2.07 24.58
N TYR A 307 10.72 1.36 25.70
CA TYR A 307 11.29 1.77 26.97
C TYR A 307 12.82 1.61 27.00
N GLU A 308 13.37 0.53 26.41
CA GLU A 308 14.83 0.36 26.26
C GLU A 308 15.44 1.49 25.42
N PHE A 309 14.74 1.94 24.37
CA PHE A 309 15.18 3.07 23.58
C PHE A 309 15.18 4.38 24.41
N TYR A 310 14.13 4.65 25.19
CA TYR A 310 14.09 5.79 26.12
C TYR A 310 15.28 5.76 27.09
N LYS A 311 15.56 4.61 27.72
CA LYS A 311 16.70 4.48 28.64
C LYS A 311 18.04 4.80 27.98
N GLN A 312 18.22 4.41 26.71
CA GLN A 312 19.41 4.77 25.94
C GLN A 312 19.43 6.26 25.61
N TRP A 313 18.28 6.80 25.16
CA TRP A 313 18.13 8.20 24.73
C TRP A 313 18.55 9.21 25.79
N ILE A 314 18.21 8.95 27.05
CA ILE A 314 18.55 9.86 28.16
C ILE A 314 19.97 9.68 28.69
N THR A 315 20.74 8.70 28.21
CA THR A 315 22.12 8.53 28.70
C THR A 315 23.04 9.64 28.19
N LYS A 316 24.04 9.96 28.99
CA LYS A 316 25.03 10.98 28.66
C LYS A 316 25.82 10.69 27.38
N ASN A 317 26.02 9.40 27.07
CA ASN A 317 26.84 8.99 25.93
C ASN A 317 26.04 8.78 24.64
N PHE A 318 24.70 8.86 24.69
CA PHE A 318 23.89 8.72 23.49
C PHE A 318 24.03 9.97 22.60
N PRO A 319 24.28 9.81 21.30
CA PRO A 319 24.44 10.97 20.41
C PRO A 319 23.15 11.79 20.33
N ARG A 320 23.29 13.11 20.29
CA ARG A 320 22.15 14.04 20.27
C ARG A 320 21.71 14.30 18.83
N PHE A 321 20.52 13.79 18.47
CA PHE A 321 19.88 13.96 17.17
C PHE A 321 18.46 14.49 17.36
N LEU A 322 17.89 15.05 16.32
CA LEU A 322 16.43 15.12 16.16
C LEU A 322 16.00 13.90 15.37
N ILE A 323 15.05 13.13 15.90
CA ILE A 323 14.38 12.09 15.14
C ILE A 323 13.02 12.64 14.73
N VAL A 324 12.73 12.57 13.43
CA VAL A 324 11.55 13.16 12.81
C VAL A 324 10.76 12.06 12.15
N GLU A 325 9.52 11.82 12.58
CA GLU A 325 8.54 11.01 11.89
C GLU A 325 7.60 11.93 11.12
N ILE A 326 7.63 11.83 9.79
CA ILE A 326 6.85 12.73 8.92
C ILE A 326 5.42 12.23 8.81
N GLN A 327 4.45 13.16 8.98
CA GLN A 327 3.04 12.96 8.72
C GLN A 327 2.67 13.66 7.42
N HIS A 328 2.48 12.88 6.36
CA HIS A 328 2.21 13.39 5.03
C HIS A 328 1.02 12.69 4.36
N ALA A 329 -0.01 12.43 5.16
CA ALA A 329 -1.27 11.87 4.68
C ALA A 329 -1.84 12.67 3.51
N ASN A 330 -2.47 11.97 2.59
CA ASN A 330 -3.14 12.56 1.43
C ASN A 330 -4.53 11.94 1.27
N PRO A 331 -5.38 12.48 0.38
CA PRO A 331 -6.75 11.98 0.24
C PRO A 331 -6.89 10.54 -0.29
N TYR A 332 -5.80 9.90 -0.72
CA TYR A 332 -5.79 8.49 -1.15
C TYR A 332 -5.24 7.55 -0.08
N TYR A 333 -4.32 8.03 0.79
CA TYR A 333 -3.59 7.15 1.70
C TYR A 333 -2.98 7.90 2.89
N ASP A 334 -2.47 7.16 3.88
CA ASP A 334 -1.86 7.69 5.09
C ASP A 334 -0.47 8.32 4.87
N ASP A 335 0.19 8.01 3.76
CA ASP A 335 1.42 8.66 3.33
C ASP A 335 1.41 9.01 1.84
N SER A 336 2.33 9.87 1.41
CA SER A 336 2.41 10.38 0.04
C SER A 336 3.54 9.74 -0.78
N TYR A 337 4.22 8.74 -0.24
CA TYR A 337 5.48 8.23 -0.80
C TYR A 337 6.61 9.30 -0.87
N ALA A 338 6.43 10.43 -0.19
CA ALA A 338 7.38 11.55 -0.09
C ALA A 338 7.93 12.07 -1.45
N VAL A 339 7.18 11.88 -2.55
CA VAL A 339 7.57 12.29 -3.90
C VAL A 339 6.53 13.19 -4.55
N ASN A 340 6.91 13.84 -5.65
CA ASN A 340 5.96 14.56 -6.49
C ASN A 340 5.21 13.57 -7.37
N SER A 341 3.87 13.64 -7.39
CA SER A 341 2.99 12.76 -8.14
C SER A 341 1.96 13.53 -8.95
N ALA A 342 1.55 12.96 -10.10
CA ALA A 342 0.52 13.56 -10.93
C ALA A 342 -0.85 13.61 -10.24
N ASN A 343 -1.15 12.63 -9.38
CA ASN A 343 -2.44 12.51 -8.72
C ASN A 343 -2.44 13.04 -7.28
N LEU A 344 -1.33 12.87 -6.55
CA LEU A 344 -1.20 13.34 -5.17
C LEU A 344 -0.72 14.80 -5.08
N GLY A 345 -0.06 15.29 -6.12
CA GLY A 345 0.59 16.59 -6.11
C GLY A 345 2.03 16.57 -5.63
N PRO A 346 2.64 17.73 -5.43
CA PRO A 346 4.08 17.86 -5.18
C PRO A 346 4.45 17.69 -3.69
N TYR A 347 4.18 16.50 -3.11
CA TYR A 347 4.49 16.21 -1.70
C TYR A 347 5.99 16.22 -1.41
N GLY A 348 6.82 15.68 -2.31
CA GLY A 348 8.27 15.74 -2.15
C GLY A 348 8.76 17.18 -2.00
N ASP A 349 8.33 18.06 -2.88
CA ASP A 349 8.66 19.49 -2.81
C ASP A 349 8.11 20.17 -1.56
N ALA A 350 6.89 19.82 -1.13
CA ALA A 350 6.28 20.40 0.07
C ALA A 350 7.02 19.99 1.34
N ILE A 351 7.44 18.73 1.44
CA ILE A 351 8.27 18.24 2.56
C ILE A 351 9.61 18.97 2.56
N MET A 352 10.30 19.04 1.42
CA MET A 352 11.64 19.59 1.32
C MET A 352 11.68 21.10 1.47
N LYS A 353 10.67 21.83 0.97
CA LYS A 353 10.69 23.30 0.89
C LYS A 353 9.85 23.99 1.98
N GLU A 354 8.93 23.27 2.63
CA GLU A 354 8.05 23.83 3.66
C GLU A 354 8.25 23.14 5.01
N LEU A 355 8.11 21.80 5.11
CA LEU A 355 8.09 21.10 6.39
C LEU A 355 9.49 21.01 7.03
N LEU A 356 10.50 20.49 6.32
CA LEU A 356 11.84 20.32 6.89
C LEU A 356 12.48 21.65 7.32
N PRO A 357 12.42 22.73 6.53
CA PRO A 357 12.93 24.03 6.97
C PRO A 357 12.24 24.55 8.24
N GLU A 358 10.92 24.34 8.38
CA GLU A 358 10.18 24.75 9.58
C GLU A 358 10.59 23.93 10.81
N ILE A 359 10.75 22.60 10.66
CA ILE A 359 11.26 21.72 11.73
C ILE A 359 12.65 22.18 12.16
N GLU A 360 13.57 22.39 11.22
CA GLU A 360 14.94 22.78 11.51
C GLU A 360 15.04 24.16 12.18
N ASN A 361 14.22 25.10 11.74
CA ASN A 361 14.14 26.41 12.37
C ASN A 361 13.59 26.30 13.81
N LYS A 362 12.50 25.57 14.02
CA LYS A 362 11.83 25.46 15.32
C LYS A 362 12.64 24.64 16.32
N PHE A 363 13.26 23.53 15.87
CA PHE A 363 13.95 22.59 16.73
C PHE A 363 15.47 22.60 16.58
N ARG A 364 16.02 23.65 15.98
CA ARG A 364 17.46 23.87 15.87
C ARG A 364 18.19 22.76 15.11
N GLY A 365 17.63 22.32 13.99
CA GLY A 365 18.34 21.48 13.03
C GLY A 365 19.55 22.21 12.44
N ILE A 366 20.55 21.46 11.97
CA ILE A 366 21.74 22.04 11.30
C ILE A 366 21.33 22.73 9.99
N GLY A 367 20.33 22.21 9.28
CA GLY A 367 19.79 22.82 8.07
C GLY A 367 20.60 22.56 6.81
N GLU A 368 21.54 21.62 6.84
CA GLU A 368 22.42 21.30 5.71
C GLU A 368 22.34 19.81 5.35
N GLY A 369 22.44 19.48 4.05
CA GLY A 369 22.27 18.14 3.55
C GLY A 369 23.22 17.11 4.16
N TRP A 370 24.46 17.51 4.51
CA TRP A 370 25.42 16.60 5.14
C TRP A 370 24.97 16.08 6.53
N ALA A 371 24.02 16.76 7.17
CA ALA A 371 23.51 16.45 8.50
C ALA A 371 22.12 15.80 8.49
N ARG A 372 21.55 15.48 7.31
CA ARG A 372 20.25 14.85 7.18
C ARG A 372 20.40 13.42 6.68
N PHE A 373 19.70 12.49 7.34
CA PHE A 373 19.65 11.08 6.99
C PHE A 373 18.21 10.62 6.95
N THR A 374 17.89 9.73 6.01
CA THR A 374 16.55 9.19 5.81
C THR A 374 16.54 7.69 5.98
N TYR A 375 15.51 7.14 6.59
CA TYR A 375 15.39 5.71 6.85
C TYR A 375 13.91 5.29 6.99
N GLY A 376 13.64 4.02 6.80
CA GLY A 376 12.31 3.45 6.93
C GLY A 376 12.24 2.01 6.45
N GLY A 377 11.09 1.39 6.64
CA GLY A 377 10.82 0.03 6.21
C GLY A 377 9.58 -0.05 5.33
N SER A 378 9.54 -1.03 4.38
CA SER A 378 8.41 -1.19 3.47
C SER A 378 8.22 0.04 2.60
N THR A 379 7.03 0.64 2.61
CA THR A 379 6.75 1.96 2.04
C THR A 379 7.83 2.97 2.41
N GLY A 380 8.15 3.10 3.70
CA GLY A 380 9.19 4.02 4.17
C GLY A 380 10.61 3.66 3.70
N GLY A 381 10.88 2.41 3.39
CA GLY A 381 12.13 1.98 2.76
C GLY A 381 12.24 2.49 1.32
N TRP A 382 11.15 2.40 0.55
CA TRP A 382 11.07 2.97 -0.79
C TRP A 382 11.21 4.50 -0.74
N GLU A 383 10.48 5.15 0.16
CA GLU A 383 10.53 6.60 0.37
C GLU A 383 11.93 7.08 0.72
N ALA A 384 12.60 6.43 1.68
CA ALA A 384 13.95 6.78 2.08
C ALA A 384 14.93 6.74 0.89
N LEU A 385 14.83 5.71 0.05
CA LEU A 385 15.66 5.60 -1.14
C LEU A 385 15.27 6.64 -2.20
N ALA A 386 13.98 6.83 -2.47
CA ALA A 386 13.48 7.77 -3.46
C ALA A 386 13.85 9.21 -3.10
N VAL A 387 13.67 9.62 -1.85
CA VAL A 387 14.04 10.96 -1.36
C VAL A 387 15.55 11.19 -1.51
N GLN A 388 16.39 10.19 -1.13
CA GLN A 388 17.83 10.29 -1.34
C GLN A 388 18.21 10.43 -2.82
N MET A 389 17.46 9.79 -3.72
CA MET A 389 17.72 9.83 -5.16
C MET A 389 17.24 11.12 -5.82
N PHE A 390 16.05 11.59 -5.46
CA PHE A 390 15.45 12.78 -6.08
C PHE A 390 15.96 14.09 -5.48
N TYR A 391 16.46 14.06 -4.24
CA TYR A 391 17.08 15.19 -3.55
C TYR A 391 18.51 14.83 -3.05
N PRO A 392 19.43 14.44 -3.96
CA PRO A 392 20.68 13.78 -3.57
C PRO A 392 21.67 14.71 -2.85
N ASP A 393 21.51 16.01 -2.97
CA ASP A 393 22.33 17.01 -2.29
C ASP A 393 21.78 17.39 -0.90
N ASP A 394 20.50 17.10 -0.65
CA ASP A 394 19.80 17.43 0.59
C ASP A 394 19.92 16.36 1.67
N PHE A 395 20.44 15.15 1.32
CA PHE A 395 20.63 14.04 2.25
C PHE A 395 22.02 13.41 2.12
N ASN A 396 22.52 12.88 3.23
CA ASN A 396 23.84 12.27 3.35
C ASN A 396 23.83 10.75 3.51
N GLY A 397 22.69 10.13 3.46
CA GLY A 397 22.53 8.67 3.49
C GLY A 397 21.08 8.24 3.68
N CYS A 398 20.72 7.15 3.01
CA CYS A 398 19.44 6.46 3.19
C CYS A 398 19.66 5.04 3.69
N PHE A 399 18.77 4.57 4.57
CA PHE A 399 18.75 3.23 5.12
C PHE A 399 17.37 2.62 4.84
N ALA A 400 17.27 1.94 3.70
CA ALA A 400 16.02 1.41 3.16
C ALA A 400 15.88 -0.06 3.55
N ALA A 401 15.00 -0.36 4.51
CA ALA A 401 14.71 -1.74 4.89
C ALA A 401 13.52 -2.29 4.10
N CYS A 402 13.67 -3.48 3.51
CA CYS A 402 12.63 -4.17 2.74
C CYS A 402 11.76 -3.21 1.89
N PRO A 403 12.39 -2.36 1.05
CA PRO A 403 11.65 -1.32 0.34
C PRO A 403 10.56 -1.94 -0.55
N ASP A 404 9.45 -1.26 -0.71
CA ASP A 404 8.45 -1.56 -1.74
C ASP A 404 9.14 -1.71 -3.11
N PRO A 405 8.47 -2.26 -4.15
CA PRO A 405 9.16 -2.63 -5.38
C PRO A 405 10.00 -1.50 -5.97
N ILE A 406 11.33 -1.58 -5.81
CA ILE A 406 12.31 -0.61 -6.35
C ILE A 406 12.77 -0.94 -7.77
N ASP A 407 12.28 -2.05 -8.32
CA ASP A 407 12.47 -2.49 -9.70
C ASP A 407 11.18 -3.16 -10.17
N PHE A 408 10.49 -2.57 -11.11
CA PHE A 408 9.19 -3.06 -11.57
C PHE A 408 9.25 -4.28 -12.51
N ARG A 409 10.44 -4.85 -12.74
CA ARG A 409 10.58 -6.23 -13.25
C ARG A 409 10.20 -7.26 -12.18
N ALA A 410 10.14 -6.82 -10.93
CA ALA A 410 9.69 -7.57 -9.78
C ALA A 410 8.73 -6.71 -8.92
N TYR A 411 7.61 -6.30 -9.53
CA TYR A 411 6.49 -5.68 -8.84
C TYR A 411 5.77 -6.77 -8.04
N SER A 412 6.28 -7.03 -6.82
CA SER A 412 6.11 -8.31 -6.11
C SER A 412 6.59 -9.47 -7.00
N LEU A 413 5.69 -10.27 -7.57
CA LEU A 413 6.00 -11.36 -8.51
C LEU A 413 5.60 -11.07 -9.96
N VAL A 414 5.26 -9.83 -10.29
CA VAL A 414 4.84 -9.43 -11.63
C VAL A 414 5.97 -8.66 -12.32
N ASN A 415 6.37 -9.09 -13.50
CA ASN A 415 7.21 -8.29 -14.38
C ASN A 415 6.31 -7.43 -15.26
N ILE A 416 5.98 -6.20 -14.82
CA ILE A 416 5.04 -5.35 -15.55
C ILE A 416 5.51 -4.97 -16.97
N TYR A 417 6.80 -5.20 -17.31
CA TYR A 417 7.34 -4.91 -18.65
C TYR A 417 7.13 -6.06 -19.63
N LYS A 418 6.88 -7.29 -19.14
CA LYS A 418 6.80 -8.50 -19.96
C LYS A 418 5.49 -9.24 -19.80
N ASP A 419 4.95 -9.27 -18.60
CA ASP A 419 3.72 -10.00 -18.31
C ASP A 419 2.53 -9.26 -18.90
N LYS A 420 1.53 -10.01 -19.36
CA LYS A 420 0.27 -9.46 -19.89
C LYS A 420 -0.80 -9.37 -18.80
N ASN A 421 -0.64 -10.16 -17.75
CA ASN A 421 -1.61 -10.28 -16.68
C ASN A 421 -0.93 -10.30 -15.31
N ALA A 422 -1.45 -9.51 -14.38
CA ALA A 422 -0.93 -9.42 -13.02
C ALA A 422 -1.33 -10.62 -12.15
N TYR A 423 -2.44 -11.30 -12.43
CA TYR A 423 -3.03 -12.33 -11.57
C TYR A 423 -2.54 -13.74 -11.90
N TRP A 424 -2.20 -13.99 -13.17
CA TRP A 424 -1.90 -15.33 -13.67
C TRP A 424 -0.54 -15.38 -14.35
N TYR A 425 0.16 -16.50 -14.18
CA TYR A 425 1.33 -16.77 -14.99
C TYR A 425 0.89 -17.13 -16.41
N ASP A 426 1.58 -16.57 -17.41
CA ASP A 426 1.33 -16.88 -18.80
C ASP A 426 1.83 -18.33 -19.10
N SER A 427 0.88 -19.19 -19.41
CA SER A 427 1.16 -20.60 -19.72
C SER A 427 0.11 -21.14 -20.69
N PRO A 428 0.53 -21.89 -21.73
CA PRO A 428 -0.39 -22.36 -22.77
C PRO A 428 -1.38 -23.43 -22.29
N PHE A 429 -1.07 -24.15 -21.20
CA PHE A 429 -1.85 -25.34 -20.80
C PHE A 429 -2.19 -25.38 -19.31
N LYS A 430 -1.65 -24.47 -18.50
CA LYS A 430 -1.87 -24.50 -17.06
C LYS A 430 -2.01 -23.07 -16.54
N THR A 431 -3.10 -22.82 -15.85
CA THR A 431 -3.30 -21.57 -15.12
C THR A 431 -2.75 -21.70 -13.71
N LEU A 432 -1.88 -20.78 -13.32
CA LEU A 432 -1.33 -20.71 -11.97
C LEU A 432 -1.50 -19.28 -11.45
N PRO A 433 -2.17 -19.09 -10.30
CA PRO A 433 -2.32 -17.78 -9.70
C PRO A 433 -0.97 -17.26 -9.19
N ARG A 434 -0.74 -15.94 -9.27
CA ARG A 434 0.43 -15.29 -8.68
C ARG A 434 0.16 -15.02 -7.21
N PRO A 435 1.03 -15.46 -6.30
CA PRO A 435 0.97 -15.06 -4.90
C PRO A 435 1.23 -13.57 -4.73
N SER A 436 0.58 -12.96 -3.72
CA SER A 436 0.86 -11.59 -3.25
C SER A 436 1.49 -11.60 -1.87
N HIS A 437 1.11 -12.55 -1.03
CA HIS A 437 1.57 -12.63 0.36
C HIS A 437 1.88 -14.08 0.76
N ARG A 438 2.96 -14.27 1.53
CA ARG A 438 3.36 -15.54 2.15
C ARG A 438 3.68 -15.34 3.63
N ASN A 439 3.50 -16.38 4.43
CA ASN A 439 3.94 -16.37 5.84
C ASN A 439 5.44 -16.70 5.97
N TYR A 440 5.96 -16.72 7.22
CA TYR A 440 7.36 -17.02 7.54
C TYR A 440 7.82 -18.43 7.14
N LEU A 441 6.91 -19.36 6.87
CA LEU A 441 7.20 -20.71 6.35
C LEU A 441 7.19 -20.75 4.81
N GLY A 442 6.88 -19.63 4.14
CA GLY A 442 6.75 -19.54 2.69
C GLY A 442 5.39 -20.00 2.16
N GLN A 443 4.42 -20.30 3.04
CA GLN A 443 3.08 -20.69 2.65
C GLN A 443 2.29 -19.49 2.14
N ILE A 444 1.62 -19.65 1.01
CA ILE A 444 0.82 -18.58 0.38
C ILE A 444 -0.38 -18.25 1.26
N GLN A 445 -0.56 -16.99 1.58
CA GLN A 445 -1.67 -16.45 2.36
C GLN A 445 -2.72 -15.81 1.47
N SER A 446 -2.29 -15.11 0.42
CA SER A 446 -3.17 -14.50 -0.57
C SER A 446 -2.53 -14.46 -1.96
N THR A 447 -3.36 -14.27 -2.98
CA THR A 447 -2.96 -14.10 -4.37
C THR A 447 -3.11 -12.65 -4.79
N MET A 448 -2.44 -12.27 -5.89
CA MET A 448 -2.58 -10.94 -6.50
C MET A 448 -4.03 -10.58 -6.80
N GLN A 449 -4.83 -11.53 -7.26
CA GLN A 449 -6.26 -11.33 -7.52
C GLN A 449 -7.03 -11.07 -6.23
N GLU A 450 -6.82 -11.86 -5.19
CA GLU A 450 -7.52 -11.70 -3.90
C GLU A 450 -7.21 -10.35 -3.27
N SER A 451 -5.94 -9.94 -3.19
CA SER A 451 -5.56 -8.64 -2.64
C SER A 451 -6.19 -7.47 -3.42
N ASN A 452 -6.20 -7.54 -4.75
CA ASN A 452 -6.79 -6.48 -5.57
C ASN A 452 -8.33 -6.50 -5.59
N HIS A 453 -8.96 -7.66 -5.45
CA HIS A 453 -10.42 -7.76 -5.27
C HIS A 453 -10.86 -7.26 -3.89
N TYR A 454 -10.06 -7.49 -2.84
CA TYR A 454 -10.27 -6.88 -1.54
C TYR A 454 -10.32 -5.35 -1.65
N GLU A 455 -9.32 -4.75 -2.28
CA GLU A 455 -9.28 -3.31 -2.50
C GLU A 455 -10.46 -2.80 -3.34
N LEU A 456 -10.82 -3.51 -4.41
CA LEU A 456 -11.95 -3.15 -5.27
C LEU A 456 -13.29 -3.17 -4.51
N ALA A 457 -13.46 -4.06 -3.54
CA ALA A 457 -14.64 -4.06 -2.69
C ALA A 457 -14.69 -2.83 -1.78
N LEU A 458 -13.54 -2.38 -1.25
CA LEU A 458 -13.41 -1.22 -0.37
C LEU A 458 -13.50 0.11 -1.12
N GLY A 459 -13.03 0.18 -2.37
CA GLY A 459 -13.05 1.42 -3.15
C GLY A 459 -12.82 1.19 -4.64
N THR A 460 -13.39 2.05 -5.47
CA THR A 460 -13.08 2.13 -6.90
C THR A 460 -12.13 3.31 -7.15
N LYS A 461 -11.52 3.39 -8.35
CA LYS A 461 -10.68 4.53 -8.78
C LYS A 461 -9.51 4.81 -7.82
N SER A 462 -8.86 3.76 -7.33
CA SER A 462 -7.72 3.80 -6.39
C SER A 462 -8.06 4.49 -5.05
N ARG A 463 -9.31 4.32 -4.55
CA ARG A 463 -9.81 4.96 -3.32
C ARG A 463 -10.03 4.00 -2.15
N SER A 464 -9.48 2.79 -2.22
CA SER A 464 -9.64 1.80 -1.14
C SER A 464 -8.91 2.18 0.15
N GLY A 465 -7.89 3.04 0.07
CA GLY A 465 -6.98 3.32 1.17
C GLY A 465 -6.03 2.14 1.46
N GLN A 466 -5.73 1.31 0.46
CA GLN A 466 -4.87 0.13 0.59
C GLN A 466 -3.68 0.19 -0.38
N GLN A 467 -2.72 -0.72 -0.19
CA GLN A 467 -1.38 -0.66 -0.77
C GLN A 467 -1.31 -0.64 -2.30
N TRP A 468 -2.11 -1.49 -2.99
CA TRP A 468 -2.07 -1.54 -4.46
C TRP A 468 -2.69 -0.30 -5.10
N ASP A 469 -3.74 0.24 -4.48
CA ASP A 469 -4.39 1.47 -4.91
C ASP A 469 -3.48 2.70 -4.69
N ILE A 470 -2.72 2.76 -3.57
CA ILE A 470 -1.79 3.90 -3.39
C ILE A 470 -0.64 3.85 -4.39
N TRP A 471 -0.10 2.66 -4.73
CA TRP A 471 0.91 2.58 -5.78
C TRP A 471 0.37 3.11 -7.12
N GLU A 472 -0.89 2.78 -7.48
CA GLU A 472 -1.53 3.40 -8.63
C GLU A 472 -1.65 4.92 -8.48
N ALA A 473 -2.08 5.40 -7.33
CA ALA A 473 -2.26 6.84 -7.08
C ALA A 473 -0.93 7.61 -7.17
N VAL A 474 0.15 7.07 -6.62
CA VAL A 474 1.48 7.70 -6.68
C VAL A 474 2.09 7.62 -8.07
N TYR A 475 2.13 6.41 -8.66
CA TYR A 475 2.99 6.14 -9.81
C TYR A 475 2.31 6.35 -11.16
N SER A 476 0.96 6.42 -11.22
CA SER A 476 0.24 6.53 -12.49
C SER A 476 0.08 7.96 -12.98
N PRO A 477 -0.04 8.14 -14.30
CA PRO A 477 -0.50 9.41 -14.85
C PRO A 477 -1.98 9.62 -14.46
N GLN A 478 -2.39 10.89 -14.41
CA GLN A 478 -3.80 11.24 -14.19
C GLN A 478 -4.64 10.85 -15.40
N GLY A 479 -5.81 10.28 -15.17
CA GLY A 479 -6.81 9.97 -16.19
C GLY A 479 -7.66 11.17 -16.56
N ASP A 480 -8.44 11.03 -17.62
CA ASP A 480 -9.34 12.09 -18.13
C ASP A 480 -10.48 12.41 -17.15
N ASP A 481 -10.77 11.51 -16.22
CA ASP A 481 -11.73 11.70 -15.14
C ASP A 481 -11.11 12.26 -13.84
N GLY A 482 -9.81 12.58 -13.87
CA GLY A 482 -9.08 13.15 -12.74
C GLY A 482 -8.53 12.14 -11.74
N TYR A 483 -8.85 10.86 -11.89
CA TYR A 483 -8.33 9.77 -11.03
C TYR A 483 -7.10 9.10 -11.67
N PRO A 484 -6.35 8.30 -10.90
CA PRO A 484 -5.19 7.57 -11.44
C PRO A 484 -5.59 6.61 -12.57
N LYS A 485 -4.79 6.54 -13.64
CA LYS A 485 -4.91 5.46 -14.62
C LYS A 485 -4.43 4.15 -14.01
N ARG A 486 -5.21 3.09 -14.17
CA ARG A 486 -4.87 1.78 -13.62
C ARG A 486 -3.70 1.15 -14.36
N ILE A 487 -2.77 0.57 -13.60
CA ILE A 487 -1.67 -0.22 -14.16
C ILE A 487 -2.17 -1.54 -14.74
N PHE A 488 -3.24 -2.10 -14.18
CA PHE A 488 -3.97 -3.24 -14.69
C PHE A 488 -5.46 -3.16 -14.30
N ASP A 489 -6.30 -3.80 -15.09
CA ASP A 489 -7.72 -3.93 -14.76
C ASP A 489 -7.91 -4.78 -13.49
N LYS A 490 -8.57 -4.22 -12.48
CA LYS A 490 -8.73 -4.86 -11.15
C LYS A 490 -9.63 -6.13 -11.18
N LEU A 491 -10.45 -6.32 -12.20
CA LEU A 491 -11.27 -7.53 -12.33
C LEU A 491 -10.52 -8.64 -13.06
N THR A 492 -9.79 -8.30 -14.11
CA THR A 492 -9.17 -9.28 -15.02
C THR A 492 -7.68 -9.47 -14.82
N GLY A 493 -6.99 -8.48 -14.24
CA GLY A 493 -5.53 -8.45 -14.10
C GLY A 493 -4.79 -8.06 -15.40
N GLU A 494 -5.48 -7.67 -16.48
CA GLU A 494 -4.85 -7.28 -17.74
C GLU A 494 -4.05 -5.98 -17.57
N ILE A 495 -2.75 -6.02 -17.95
CA ILE A 495 -1.80 -4.91 -17.72
C ILE A 495 -1.88 -3.89 -18.85
N ASP A 496 -1.99 -2.59 -18.50
CA ASP A 496 -1.93 -1.48 -19.44
C ASP A 496 -0.48 -1.05 -19.73
N SER A 497 0.04 -1.46 -20.87
CA SER A 497 1.41 -1.16 -21.30
C SER A 497 1.69 0.35 -21.47
N THR A 498 0.67 1.19 -21.65
CA THR A 498 0.85 2.65 -21.77
C THR A 498 1.15 3.27 -20.40
N VAL A 499 0.53 2.78 -19.35
CA VAL A 499 0.78 3.19 -17.97
C VAL A 499 2.13 2.67 -17.48
N VAL A 500 2.49 1.42 -17.84
CA VAL A 500 3.78 0.80 -17.51
C VAL A 500 4.99 1.68 -17.89
N LYS A 501 4.95 2.30 -19.07
CA LYS A 501 6.04 3.18 -19.50
C LYS A 501 6.19 4.39 -18.58
N TYR A 502 5.07 4.99 -18.16
CA TYR A 502 5.07 6.13 -17.25
C TYR A 502 5.65 5.77 -15.87
N TRP A 503 5.26 4.62 -15.32
CA TRP A 503 5.79 4.09 -14.07
C TRP A 503 7.30 3.90 -14.13
N ARG A 504 7.78 3.23 -15.19
CA ARG A 504 9.22 2.99 -15.38
C ARG A 504 10.03 4.27 -15.39
N ASP A 505 9.58 5.23 -16.20
CA ASP A 505 10.38 6.43 -16.49
C ASP A 505 10.44 7.38 -15.29
N ASN A 506 9.46 7.30 -14.35
CA ASN A 506 9.31 8.23 -13.24
C ASN A 506 9.49 7.60 -11.85
N TYR A 507 9.26 6.30 -11.66
CA TYR A 507 9.19 5.70 -10.31
C TYR A 507 9.90 4.35 -10.17
N ASP A 508 10.37 3.70 -11.24
CA ASP A 508 11.27 2.54 -11.11
C ASP A 508 12.66 3.04 -10.69
N LEU A 509 12.94 2.96 -9.39
CA LEU A 509 14.15 3.55 -8.82
C LEU A 509 15.42 2.92 -9.39
N ARG A 510 15.44 1.60 -9.61
CA ARG A 510 16.58 0.93 -10.23
C ARG A 510 16.78 1.37 -11.67
N TYR A 511 15.71 1.48 -12.46
CA TYR A 511 15.79 1.96 -13.85
C TYR A 511 16.30 3.40 -13.90
N ILE A 512 15.79 4.28 -13.03
CA ILE A 512 16.22 5.67 -12.94
C ILE A 512 17.71 5.76 -12.58
N LEU A 513 18.17 4.96 -11.61
CA LEU A 513 19.59 4.90 -11.26
C LEU A 513 20.46 4.44 -12.42
N GLU A 514 20.05 3.38 -13.15
CA GLU A 514 20.79 2.89 -14.31
C GLU A 514 20.85 3.92 -15.43
N ARG A 515 19.72 4.58 -15.72
CA ARG A 515 19.63 5.62 -16.75
C ARG A 515 20.51 6.84 -16.44
N ASP A 516 20.48 7.28 -15.18
CA ASP A 516 21.02 8.58 -14.77
C ASP A 516 22.30 8.44 -13.91
N TRP A 517 22.94 7.27 -13.86
CA TRP A 517 24.08 7.00 -12.98
C TRP A 517 25.26 7.97 -13.18
N ALA A 518 25.50 8.40 -14.40
CA ALA A 518 26.56 9.37 -14.70
C ALA A 518 26.42 10.69 -13.89
N THR A 519 25.21 11.09 -13.58
CA THR A 519 24.89 12.31 -12.84
C THR A 519 24.57 12.05 -11.36
N LEU A 520 23.84 10.97 -11.07
CA LEU A 520 23.43 10.61 -9.72
C LEU A 520 24.53 9.89 -8.95
N GLY A 521 25.30 9.01 -9.60
CA GLY A 521 26.31 8.19 -8.95
C GLY A 521 27.33 9.00 -8.12
N PRO A 522 27.93 10.09 -8.63
CA PRO A 522 28.83 10.96 -7.85
C PRO A 522 28.18 11.52 -6.57
N LYS A 523 26.88 11.82 -6.61
CA LYS A 523 26.12 12.38 -5.48
C LYS A 523 25.66 11.32 -4.47
N LEU A 524 25.51 10.09 -4.92
CA LEU A 524 24.98 8.96 -4.13
C LEU A 524 26.08 8.05 -3.56
N LYS A 525 27.32 8.26 -3.93
CA LYS A 525 28.46 7.47 -3.47
C LYS A 525 28.51 7.34 -1.95
N GLY A 526 28.40 6.12 -1.42
CA GLY A 526 28.40 5.81 0.01
C GLY A 526 27.15 6.26 0.77
N LYS A 527 26.04 6.55 0.08
CA LYS A 527 24.79 7.01 0.68
C LYS A 527 23.66 5.97 0.62
N VAL A 528 23.78 4.93 -0.22
CA VAL A 528 22.71 3.94 -0.45
C VAL A 528 22.97 2.70 0.38
N HIS A 529 22.07 2.42 1.34
CA HIS A 529 22.08 1.22 2.18
C HIS A 529 20.71 0.57 2.11
N ILE A 530 20.65 -0.70 1.71
CA ILE A 530 19.41 -1.47 1.50
C ILE A 530 19.50 -2.76 2.30
N TYR A 531 18.45 -3.08 3.03
CA TYR A 531 18.34 -4.29 3.86
C TYR A 531 17.06 -5.03 3.50
N CYS A 532 17.09 -6.36 3.39
CA CYS A 532 15.88 -7.11 3.09
C CYS A 532 15.96 -8.53 3.67
N GLY A 533 14.87 -9.02 4.22
CA GLY A 533 14.75 -10.44 4.51
C GLY A 533 14.65 -11.24 3.21
N ASP A 534 15.38 -12.35 3.07
CA ASP A 534 15.29 -13.17 1.86
C ASP A 534 13.98 -13.98 1.78
N MET A 535 13.23 -14.03 2.90
CA MET A 535 11.87 -14.58 2.97
C MET A 535 10.81 -13.47 3.12
N ASP A 536 11.06 -12.27 2.58
CA ASP A 536 10.11 -11.17 2.64
C ASP A 536 8.68 -11.61 2.28
N ASN A 537 7.71 -11.25 3.13
CA ASN A 537 6.33 -11.74 3.02
C ASN A 537 5.63 -11.31 1.72
N TYR A 538 6.04 -10.19 1.13
CA TYR A 538 5.47 -9.59 -0.09
C TYR A 538 6.37 -9.78 -1.31
N TYR A 539 7.41 -10.64 -1.19
CA TYR A 539 8.38 -10.93 -2.25
C TYR A 539 9.24 -9.74 -2.69
N LEU A 540 9.39 -8.71 -1.83
CA LEU A 540 10.14 -7.49 -2.15
C LEU A 540 11.64 -7.73 -2.31
N ASN A 541 12.16 -8.80 -1.71
CA ASN A 541 13.53 -9.26 -1.92
C ASN A 541 13.90 -9.44 -3.40
N ASN A 542 12.94 -9.78 -4.27
CA ASN A 542 13.21 -9.96 -5.69
C ASN A 542 13.63 -8.64 -6.38
N ALA A 543 12.99 -7.52 -6.05
CA ALA A 543 13.37 -6.21 -6.55
C ALA A 543 14.73 -5.76 -5.99
N VAL A 544 15.02 -6.11 -4.74
CA VAL A 544 16.31 -5.81 -4.10
C VAL A 544 17.46 -6.58 -4.75
N TYR A 545 17.27 -7.85 -5.11
CA TYR A 545 18.28 -8.63 -5.87
C TYR A 545 18.62 -7.96 -7.21
N LEU A 546 17.62 -7.46 -7.93
CA LEU A 546 17.83 -6.77 -9.21
C LEU A 546 18.53 -5.41 -9.03
N MET A 547 18.24 -4.72 -7.96
CA MET A 547 18.91 -3.47 -7.59
C MET A 547 20.38 -3.75 -7.24
N GLU A 548 20.65 -4.76 -6.41
CA GLU A 548 22.00 -5.16 -6.02
C GLU A 548 22.86 -5.55 -7.24
N ASP A 549 22.28 -6.32 -8.17
CA ASP A 549 22.93 -6.70 -9.42
C ASP A 549 23.37 -5.49 -10.25
N PHE A 550 22.60 -4.42 -10.23
CA PHE A 550 22.97 -3.14 -10.84
C PHE A 550 24.06 -2.44 -10.04
N LEU A 551 23.87 -2.24 -8.74
CA LEU A 551 24.78 -1.50 -7.87
C LEU A 551 26.20 -2.10 -7.88
N LYS A 552 26.33 -3.43 -7.83
CA LYS A 552 27.61 -4.14 -7.93
C LYS A 552 28.38 -3.90 -9.24
N LYS A 553 27.69 -3.54 -10.31
CA LYS A 553 28.28 -3.28 -11.62
C LYS A 553 28.65 -1.82 -11.85
N THR A 554 28.25 -0.91 -10.96
CA THR A 554 28.60 0.52 -11.07
C THR A 554 30.10 0.70 -10.96
N ASN A 555 30.71 1.56 -11.79
CA ASN A 555 32.16 1.69 -11.87
C ASN A 555 32.68 3.13 -12.01
N ASN A 556 31.82 4.10 -12.24
CA ASN A 556 32.22 5.51 -12.38
C ASN A 556 31.16 6.48 -11.84
N PRO A 557 31.11 6.65 -10.50
CA PRO A 557 31.86 5.92 -9.47
C PRO A 557 31.25 4.55 -9.15
N PHE A 558 31.98 3.70 -8.43
CA PHE A 558 31.40 2.58 -7.71
C PHE A 558 30.52 3.13 -6.57
N TYR A 559 29.35 2.53 -6.32
CA TYR A 559 28.33 3.07 -5.40
C TYR A 559 28.78 3.18 -3.93
N GLN A 560 29.70 2.32 -3.48
CA GLN A 560 30.29 2.30 -2.12
C GLN A 560 29.26 2.28 -0.97
N GLY A 561 28.08 1.77 -1.22
CA GLY A 561 27.03 1.56 -0.22
C GLY A 561 26.98 0.13 0.27
N GLU A 562 25.84 -0.29 0.76
CA GLU A 562 25.61 -1.62 1.34
C GLU A 562 24.27 -2.18 0.85
N VAL A 563 24.26 -3.47 0.49
CA VAL A 563 23.04 -4.27 0.36
C VAL A 563 23.25 -5.52 1.19
N ASP A 564 22.33 -5.81 2.12
CA ASP A 564 22.46 -6.89 3.08
C ASP A 564 21.16 -7.65 3.25
N TYR A 565 21.25 -8.96 3.50
CA TYR A 565 20.10 -9.86 3.57
C TYR A 565 20.06 -10.61 4.89
N GLY A 566 18.86 -10.68 5.47
CA GLY A 566 18.58 -11.56 6.61
C GLY A 566 18.21 -12.97 6.15
N ASP A 567 19.00 -13.97 6.56
CA ASP A 567 18.73 -15.39 6.28
C ASP A 567 17.37 -15.77 6.86
N ARG A 568 16.43 -16.17 5.99
CA ARG A 568 15.04 -16.50 6.30
C ARG A 568 14.28 -15.41 7.08
N ALA A 569 14.80 -14.19 7.08
CA ALA A 569 14.14 -13.07 7.72
C ALA A 569 12.95 -12.59 6.86
N GLU A 570 11.95 -12.10 7.56
CA GLU A 570 10.69 -11.67 6.96
C GLU A 570 10.70 -10.18 6.58
N HIS A 571 9.56 -9.70 6.17
CA HIS A 571 9.34 -8.29 5.87
C HIS A 571 9.73 -7.35 7.03
N CYS A 572 10.31 -6.21 6.71
CA CYS A 572 10.85 -5.21 7.63
C CYS A 572 12.12 -5.64 8.42
N TRP A 573 12.86 -6.64 7.94
CA TRP A 573 14.20 -6.87 8.46
C TRP A 573 15.14 -5.70 8.08
N ASN A 574 15.90 -5.20 9.05
CA ASN A 574 16.59 -3.90 8.96
C ASN A 574 18.13 -4.00 9.04
N GLY A 575 18.71 -5.18 8.84
CA GLY A 575 20.16 -5.38 8.93
C GLY A 575 20.65 -5.84 10.30
N ASP A 576 19.78 -6.12 11.25
CA ASP A 576 20.14 -6.64 12.57
C ASP A 576 20.27 -8.17 12.55
N HIS A 577 21.50 -8.66 12.45
CA HIS A 577 21.80 -10.10 12.52
C HIS A 577 21.82 -10.68 13.94
N ALA A 578 21.78 -9.82 14.96
CA ALA A 578 21.90 -10.26 16.36
C ALA A 578 20.56 -10.62 16.99
N ASN A 579 19.47 -10.05 16.47
CA ASN A 579 18.13 -10.23 17.01
C ASN A 579 17.16 -10.83 15.99
N PRO A 580 16.15 -11.60 16.45
CA PRO A 580 15.10 -12.07 15.55
C PRO A 580 14.31 -10.87 14.97
N ASN A 581 13.69 -11.09 13.81
CA ASN A 581 13.04 -10.02 13.04
C ASN A 581 11.99 -9.23 13.84
N TYR A 582 11.23 -9.90 14.70
CA TYR A 582 10.20 -9.25 15.52
C TYR A 582 10.75 -8.27 16.56
N ILE A 583 12.05 -8.39 16.94
CA ILE A 583 12.77 -7.41 17.77
C ILE A 583 13.51 -6.40 16.88
N ALA A 584 14.25 -6.88 15.88
CA ALA A 584 15.06 -6.04 14.99
C ALA A 584 14.27 -4.86 14.43
N ARG A 585 13.08 -5.11 13.90
CA ARG A 585 12.19 -4.10 13.33
C ARG A 585 11.72 -3.01 14.29
N LEU A 586 11.85 -3.21 15.59
CA LEU A 586 11.51 -2.22 16.61
C LEU A 586 12.69 -1.28 16.94
N ARG A 587 13.86 -1.51 16.35
CA ARG A 587 15.11 -0.82 16.67
C ARG A 587 15.62 0.12 15.56
N TYR A 588 14.78 0.51 14.62
CA TYR A 588 15.16 1.40 13.52
C TYR A 588 15.87 2.67 14.01
N ASN A 589 15.40 3.28 15.08
CA ASN A 589 15.93 4.54 15.60
C ASN A 589 17.38 4.43 16.15
N THR A 590 17.86 3.24 16.44
CA THR A 590 19.22 3.02 16.96
C THR A 590 20.13 2.25 16.01
N MET A 591 19.54 1.46 15.11
CA MET A 591 20.25 0.53 14.26
C MET A 591 21.31 1.20 13.36
N TYR A 592 21.02 2.35 12.84
CA TYR A 592 21.83 3.03 11.85
C TYR A 592 22.78 4.09 12.42
N LEU A 593 22.65 4.43 13.71
CA LEU A 593 23.45 5.47 14.35
C LEU A 593 24.97 5.33 14.16
N PRO A 594 25.59 4.14 14.29
CA PRO A 594 27.03 4.01 14.08
C PRO A 594 27.47 4.37 12.65
N ARG A 595 26.66 3.99 11.64
CA ARG A 595 26.91 4.32 10.23
C ARG A 595 26.72 5.82 9.97
N ILE A 596 25.68 6.39 10.53
CA ILE A 596 25.37 7.84 10.44
C ILE A 596 26.50 8.66 11.05
N LEU A 597 26.92 8.36 12.26
CA LEU A 597 28.02 9.06 12.94
C LEU A 597 29.34 8.98 12.17
N LYS A 598 29.67 7.80 11.65
CA LYS A 598 30.85 7.62 10.78
C LYS A 598 30.72 8.49 9.53
N ARG A 599 29.57 8.46 8.85
CA ARG A 599 29.35 9.22 7.63
C ARG A 599 29.46 10.72 7.87
N ILE A 600 28.91 11.25 8.97
CA ILE A 600 29.05 12.65 9.37
C ILE A 600 30.54 13.02 9.51
N GLN A 601 31.33 12.17 10.21
CA GLN A 601 32.76 12.44 10.41
C GLN A 601 33.55 12.46 9.09
N GLU A 602 33.19 11.61 8.13
CA GLU A 602 33.89 11.47 6.85
C GLU A 602 33.50 12.53 5.80
N SER A 603 32.28 13.09 5.89
CA SER A 603 31.71 13.90 4.81
C SER A 603 31.27 15.30 5.21
N ALA A 604 31.31 15.66 6.49
CA ALA A 604 30.99 17.01 6.92
C ALA A 604 31.97 18.02 6.30
N PRO A 605 31.49 19.17 5.79
CA PRO A 605 32.35 20.18 5.20
C PRO A 605 33.33 20.79 6.23
N GLN A 606 34.43 21.34 5.73
CA GLN A 606 35.38 22.00 6.59
C GLN A 606 34.72 23.16 7.35
N GLY A 607 34.87 23.17 8.67
CA GLY A 607 34.27 24.19 9.55
C GLY A 607 32.85 23.85 10.03
N ALA A 608 32.32 22.69 9.65
CA ALA A 608 31.03 22.22 10.17
C ALA A 608 31.03 22.07 11.69
N ASP A 609 29.88 22.36 12.31
CA ASP A 609 29.70 22.16 13.76
C ASP A 609 29.50 20.67 14.08
N LEU A 610 30.57 20.02 14.49
CA LEU A 610 30.57 18.63 14.93
C LEU A 610 30.58 18.47 16.46
N LYS A 611 30.42 19.57 17.22
CA LYS A 611 30.64 19.60 18.67
C LYS A 611 29.43 20.03 19.48
N SER A 612 28.66 21.04 19.02
CA SER A 612 27.59 21.64 19.84
C SER A 612 26.52 20.65 20.30
N TRP A 613 26.30 19.58 19.51
CA TRP A 613 25.32 18.51 19.78
C TRP A 613 25.94 17.26 20.45
N ARG A 614 27.16 17.37 20.99
CA ARG A 614 27.88 16.25 21.65
C ARG A 614 28.17 16.57 23.12
N TYR A 615 27.21 17.14 23.82
CA TYR A 615 27.29 17.47 25.25
C TYR A 615 26.85 16.32 26.15
#